data_cae2ee6739a04e7e125446e5a8dceab4
#
_entry.id   cae2ee6739a04e7e125446e5a8dceab4
#
_cell.length_a   1.000
_cell.length_b   1.000
_cell.length_c   1.000
_cell.angle_alpha   90.00
_cell.angle_beta   90.00
_cell.angle_gamma   90.00
#
_symmetry.space_group_name_H-M   'P 1'
#
loop_
_entity.id
_entity.type
_entity.pdbx_description
1 polymer ?
#
loop_
_entity_poly.entity_id
_entity_poly.type
_entity_poly.pdbx_seq_one_letter_code
_entity_poly.pdbx_strand_id
1 'polypeptide(L)'
;FHLKWGAMDSTYNAAVLSPFAPEFKEIGKLFVTEWEKEFGKNEYYLSDSFNEMVLPIPDNDLEGKCKLMAEYGKTIYESIASGNPDAVWVTQGWTFGNRHWFWERESLQALLSQVPDDKMIIIDLANDYPKWVWNIDLTWKRHDGFYGKKWIYSFTPNFGGKHLPTGDMNMYASGFAEALNAPN
;
A
#
# COMPACT_ATOMS: atom_id res chain seq x y z
N PHE A 1 16.15 -9.80 -4.59
CA PHE A 1 17.12 -8.71 -4.35
C PHE A 1 17.17 -8.33 -2.87
N HIS A 2 18.19 -7.55 -2.47
CA HIS A 2 18.35 -7.10 -1.09
C HIS A 2 17.87 -5.65 -0.97
N LEU A 3 16.97 -5.40 -0.04
CA LEU A 3 16.43 -4.08 0.22
C LEU A 3 16.94 -3.55 1.56
N LYS A 4 17.37 -2.30 1.56
CA LYS A 4 17.77 -1.61 2.78
C LYS A 4 16.54 -1.29 3.61
N TRP A 5 16.60 -1.59 4.92
CA TRP A 5 15.54 -1.25 5.87
C TRP A 5 15.87 0.06 6.58
N GLY A 6 15.23 1.13 6.14
CA GLY A 6 15.40 2.44 6.78
C GLY A 6 16.87 2.88 6.93
N ALA A 7 17.25 3.30 8.13
CA ALA A 7 18.61 3.74 8.48
C ALA A 7 19.51 2.62 9.01
N MET A 8 19.07 1.37 9.01
CA MET A 8 19.86 0.25 9.54
C MET A 8 21.12 -0.01 8.71
N ASP A 9 22.12 -0.62 9.35
CA ASP A 9 23.32 -1.08 8.67
C ASP A 9 23.02 -2.09 7.57
N SER A 10 23.85 -2.14 6.55
CA SER A 10 23.67 -3.03 5.40
C SER A 10 23.65 -4.54 5.74
N THR A 11 24.19 -4.92 6.88
CA THR A 11 24.13 -6.30 7.40
C THR A 11 22.69 -6.75 7.71
N TYR A 12 21.78 -5.79 7.91
CA TYR A 12 20.35 -6.03 8.17
C TYR A 12 19.47 -5.89 6.92
N ASN A 13 20.07 -5.83 5.73
CA ASN A 13 19.28 -5.77 4.49
C ASN A 13 18.42 -7.03 4.35
N ALA A 14 17.13 -6.82 4.08
CA ALA A 14 16.20 -7.91 3.86
C ALA A 14 16.41 -8.53 2.47
N ALA A 15 16.48 -9.85 2.41
CA ALA A 15 16.39 -10.58 1.15
C ALA A 15 14.90 -10.67 0.75
N VAL A 16 14.57 -10.10 -0.40
CA VAL A 16 13.19 -10.05 -0.91
C VAL A 16 13.16 -10.73 -2.28
N LEU A 17 12.17 -11.59 -2.48
CA LEU A 17 11.92 -12.18 -3.79
C LEU A 17 11.47 -11.07 -4.76
N SER A 18 12.08 -11.04 -5.91
CA SER A 18 11.70 -10.07 -6.94
C SER A 18 10.27 -10.34 -7.43
N PRO A 19 9.42 -9.31 -7.58
CA PRO A 19 8.10 -9.49 -8.19
C PRO A 19 8.19 -9.94 -9.67
N PHE A 20 9.35 -9.77 -10.30
CA PHE A 20 9.61 -10.24 -11.67
C PHE A 20 10.04 -11.72 -11.74
N ALA A 21 10.32 -12.36 -10.60
CA ALA A 21 10.65 -13.78 -10.57
C ALA A 21 9.38 -14.61 -10.78
N PRO A 22 9.39 -15.62 -11.67
CA PRO A 22 8.20 -16.45 -11.90
C PRO A 22 7.73 -17.17 -10.64
N GLU A 23 8.63 -17.49 -9.73
CA GLU A 23 8.36 -18.11 -8.43
C GLU A 23 7.50 -17.23 -7.53
N PHE A 24 7.54 -15.90 -7.71
CA PHE A 24 6.75 -14.99 -6.89
C PHE A 24 5.24 -15.27 -7.02
N LYS A 25 4.77 -15.43 -8.25
CA LYS A 25 3.35 -15.73 -8.53
C LYS A 25 2.97 -17.12 -8.03
N GLU A 26 3.84 -18.09 -8.20
CA GLU A 26 3.61 -19.46 -7.75
C GLU A 26 3.54 -19.54 -6.22
N ILE A 27 4.46 -18.90 -5.51
CA ILE A 27 4.47 -18.81 -4.04
C ILE A 27 3.20 -18.11 -3.54
N GLY A 28 2.82 -16.99 -4.15
CA GLY A 28 1.60 -16.27 -3.77
C GLY A 28 0.33 -17.13 -3.96
N LYS A 29 0.25 -17.85 -5.08
CA LYS A 29 -0.83 -18.83 -5.31
C LYS A 29 -0.87 -19.91 -4.24
N LEU A 30 0.26 -20.53 -3.94
CA LEU A 30 0.37 -21.55 -2.91
C LEU A 30 -0.03 -21.01 -1.54
N PHE A 31 0.44 -19.81 -1.20
CA PHE A 31 0.09 -19.16 0.06
C PHE A 31 -1.43 -19.02 0.22
N VAL A 32 -2.11 -18.46 -0.77
CA VAL A 32 -3.58 -18.30 -0.74
C VAL A 32 -4.27 -19.66 -0.64
N THR A 33 -3.84 -20.64 -1.43
CA THR A 33 -4.42 -21.97 -1.44
C THR A 33 -4.28 -22.68 -0.08
N GLU A 34 -3.10 -22.62 0.53
CA GLU A 34 -2.88 -23.25 1.86
C GLU A 34 -3.60 -22.48 2.97
N TRP A 35 -3.66 -21.14 2.86
CA TRP A 35 -4.45 -20.32 3.77
C TRP A 35 -5.94 -20.72 3.76
N GLU A 36 -6.52 -20.89 2.57
CA GLU A 36 -7.92 -21.30 2.45
C GLU A 36 -8.20 -22.73 2.94
N LYS A 37 -7.24 -23.64 2.81
CA LYS A 37 -7.36 -24.98 3.39
C LYS A 37 -7.43 -24.94 4.91
N GLU A 38 -6.64 -24.08 5.55
CA GLU A 38 -6.55 -24.00 7.00
C GLU A 38 -7.70 -23.18 7.61
N PHE A 39 -8.03 -22.02 7.00
CA PHE A 39 -8.93 -21.02 7.58
C PHE A 39 -10.25 -20.85 6.84
N GLY A 40 -10.45 -21.57 5.75
CA GLY A 40 -11.60 -21.43 4.88
C GLY A 40 -11.44 -20.33 3.83
N LYS A 41 -12.32 -20.33 2.84
CA LYS A 41 -12.31 -19.37 1.74
C LYS A 41 -12.65 -17.96 2.25
N ASN A 42 -11.82 -16.99 1.90
CA ASN A 42 -12.02 -15.57 2.17
C ASN A 42 -12.14 -14.77 0.87
N GLU A 43 -12.70 -13.58 0.97
CA GLU A 43 -12.77 -12.62 -0.13
C GLU A 43 -11.58 -11.64 -0.08
N TYR A 44 -11.12 -11.25 1.12
CA TYR A 44 -10.15 -10.18 1.32
C TYR A 44 -8.79 -10.72 1.76
N TYR A 45 -7.75 -10.31 1.03
CA TYR A 45 -6.36 -10.68 1.31
C TYR A 45 -5.50 -9.44 1.49
N LEU A 46 -4.95 -9.27 2.68
CA LEU A 46 -4.04 -8.17 2.99
C LEU A 46 -2.63 -8.50 2.48
N SER A 47 -2.12 -7.66 1.62
CA SER A 47 -0.73 -7.70 1.18
C SER A 47 -0.21 -6.28 1.02
N ASP A 48 0.80 -5.93 1.80
CA ASP A 48 1.38 -4.59 1.78
C ASP A 48 2.49 -4.46 0.74
N SER A 49 2.62 -3.24 0.24
CA SER A 49 3.74 -2.84 -0.59
C SER A 49 5.01 -2.63 0.27
N PHE A 50 6.11 -2.21 -0.35
CA PHE A 50 7.41 -1.99 0.26
C PHE A 50 7.40 -0.89 1.34
N ASN A 51 6.84 -1.17 2.50
CA ASN A 51 6.89 -0.25 3.63
C ASN A 51 8.34 -0.07 4.11
N GLU A 52 8.77 1.17 4.26
CA GLU A 52 10.06 1.55 4.85
C GLU A 52 11.31 1.00 4.14
N MET A 53 11.18 0.21 3.10
CA MET A 53 12.30 -0.32 2.32
C MET A 53 12.73 0.66 1.22
N VAL A 54 14.02 0.72 0.97
CA VAL A 54 14.58 1.51 -0.13
C VAL A 54 14.60 0.64 -1.39
N LEU A 55 13.83 1.05 -2.38
CA LEU A 55 13.78 0.36 -3.67
C LEU A 55 15.06 0.67 -4.50
N PRO A 56 15.49 -0.25 -5.36
CA PRO A 56 16.72 -0.11 -6.14
C PRO A 56 16.55 0.80 -7.38
N ILE A 57 15.85 1.92 -7.18
CA ILE A 57 15.58 2.91 -8.23
C ILE A 57 15.89 4.30 -7.67
N PRO A 58 16.64 5.13 -8.38
CA PRO A 58 16.87 6.53 -7.98
C PRO A 58 15.58 7.30 -7.78
N ASP A 59 15.53 8.16 -6.77
CA ASP A 59 14.33 8.95 -6.45
C ASP A 59 13.88 9.87 -7.59
N ASN A 60 14.79 10.29 -8.48
CA ASN A 60 14.53 11.13 -9.63
C ASN A 60 14.23 10.36 -10.94
N ASP A 61 14.23 9.03 -10.91
CA ASP A 61 13.86 8.19 -12.07
C ASP A 61 12.37 7.86 -12.04
N LEU A 62 11.54 8.81 -12.46
CA LEU A 62 10.09 8.64 -12.49
C LEU A 62 9.64 7.51 -13.44
N GLU A 63 10.29 7.40 -14.61
CA GLU A 63 9.95 6.35 -15.58
C GLU A 63 10.24 4.95 -15.02
N GLY A 64 11.42 4.77 -14.41
CA GLY A 64 11.78 3.52 -13.74
C GLY A 64 10.86 3.19 -12.59
N LYS A 65 10.47 4.18 -11.77
CA LYS A 65 9.47 4.00 -10.71
C LYS A 65 8.13 3.53 -11.27
N CYS A 66 7.60 4.19 -12.29
CA CYS A 66 6.32 3.83 -12.90
C CYS A 66 6.35 2.41 -13.46
N LYS A 67 7.41 2.04 -14.16
CA LYS A 67 7.59 0.70 -14.72
C LYS A 67 7.63 -0.37 -13.62
N LEU A 68 8.42 -0.15 -12.56
CA LEU A 68 8.51 -1.09 -11.45
C LEU A 68 7.17 -1.21 -10.72
N MET A 69 6.49 -0.09 -10.47
CA MET A 69 5.21 -0.09 -9.76
C MET A 69 4.09 -0.75 -10.56
N ALA A 70 4.05 -0.55 -11.86
CA ALA A 70 3.10 -1.23 -12.72
C ALA A 70 3.30 -2.75 -12.67
N GLU A 71 4.53 -3.22 -12.86
CA GLU A 71 4.83 -4.66 -12.81
C GLU A 71 4.55 -5.23 -11.41
N TYR A 72 4.92 -4.49 -10.36
CA TYR A 72 4.66 -4.90 -8.98
C TYR A 72 3.17 -5.04 -8.70
N GLY A 73 2.36 -4.03 -9.03
CA GLY A 73 0.92 -4.07 -8.83
C GLY A 73 0.26 -5.24 -9.56
N LYS A 74 0.65 -5.45 -10.83
CA LYS A 74 0.20 -6.58 -11.64
C LYS A 74 0.55 -7.92 -11.00
N THR A 75 1.81 -8.11 -10.62
CA THR A 75 2.30 -9.41 -10.12
C THR A 75 1.69 -9.76 -8.77
N ILE A 76 1.55 -8.80 -7.85
CA ILE A 76 0.90 -9.02 -6.56
C ILE A 76 -0.56 -9.44 -6.78
N TYR A 77 -1.30 -8.67 -7.56
CA TYR A 77 -2.70 -8.99 -7.82
C TYR A 77 -2.86 -10.37 -8.49
N GLU A 78 -2.09 -10.64 -9.53
CA GLU A 78 -2.14 -11.93 -10.22
C GLU A 78 -1.74 -13.11 -9.33
N SER A 79 -0.81 -12.92 -8.39
CA SER A 79 -0.41 -13.96 -7.45
C SER A 79 -1.56 -14.33 -6.50
N ILE A 80 -2.27 -13.34 -5.98
CA ILE A 80 -3.44 -13.53 -5.14
C ILE A 80 -4.59 -14.16 -5.96
N ALA A 81 -4.92 -13.57 -7.10
CA ALA A 81 -6.01 -14.01 -7.96
C ALA A 81 -5.81 -15.42 -8.55
N SER A 82 -4.55 -15.85 -8.71
CA SER A 82 -4.26 -17.23 -9.15
C SER A 82 -4.54 -18.30 -8.08
N GLY A 83 -4.57 -17.92 -6.81
CA GLY A 83 -5.03 -18.78 -5.71
C GLY A 83 -6.54 -18.72 -5.51
N ASN A 84 -7.12 -17.50 -5.62
CA ASN A 84 -8.56 -17.27 -5.52
C ASN A 84 -8.99 -16.19 -6.53
N PRO A 85 -9.68 -16.54 -7.62
CA PRO A 85 -10.11 -15.57 -8.64
C PRO A 85 -11.11 -14.52 -8.14
N ASP A 86 -11.81 -14.79 -7.05
CA ASP A 86 -12.76 -13.86 -6.44
C ASP A 86 -12.09 -12.89 -5.47
N ALA A 87 -10.81 -13.10 -5.17
CA ALA A 87 -10.07 -12.33 -4.18
C ALA A 87 -10.04 -10.82 -4.47
N VAL A 88 -10.14 -10.06 -3.39
CA VAL A 88 -9.92 -8.61 -3.36
C VAL A 88 -8.62 -8.34 -2.61
N TRP A 89 -7.69 -7.68 -3.28
CA TRP A 89 -6.44 -7.27 -2.65
C TRP A 89 -6.69 -6.06 -1.74
N VAL A 90 -6.34 -6.20 -0.46
CA VAL A 90 -6.35 -5.09 0.50
C VAL A 90 -4.92 -4.66 0.76
N THR A 91 -4.64 -3.36 0.73
CA THR A 91 -3.31 -2.81 1.02
C THR A 91 -3.38 -1.61 1.94
N GLN A 92 -2.34 -1.42 2.76
CA GLN A 92 -2.21 -0.23 3.60
C GLN A 92 -1.65 0.94 2.78
N GLY A 93 -2.30 2.10 2.90
CA GLY A 93 -1.85 3.35 2.30
C GLY A 93 -0.76 4.10 3.09
N TRP A 94 -0.24 3.53 4.18
CA TRP A 94 0.79 4.16 5.01
C TRP A 94 1.98 4.66 4.20
N THR A 95 2.53 3.81 3.34
CA THR A 95 3.70 4.13 2.53
C THR A 95 3.46 5.28 1.56
N PHE A 96 2.24 5.43 1.07
CA PHE A 96 1.87 6.50 0.11
C PHE A 96 1.96 7.89 0.74
N GLY A 97 1.68 8.00 2.04
CA GLY A 97 1.88 9.21 2.83
C GLY A 97 3.29 9.34 3.37
N ASN A 98 3.79 8.34 4.07
CA ASN A 98 5.09 8.36 4.74
C ASN A 98 6.26 8.58 3.75
N ARG A 99 6.17 8.00 2.55
CA ARG A 99 7.19 8.15 1.49
C ARG A 99 6.65 8.91 0.29
N HIS A 100 6.03 10.04 0.53
CA HIS A 100 5.38 10.87 -0.48
C HIS A 100 6.30 11.31 -1.63
N TRP A 101 7.60 11.41 -1.42
CA TRP A 101 8.59 11.72 -2.46
C TRP A 101 8.82 10.56 -3.45
N PHE A 102 8.54 9.32 -3.04
CA PHE A 102 8.55 8.16 -3.93
C PHE A 102 7.19 7.95 -4.59
N TRP A 103 6.12 8.06 -3.79
CA TRP A 103 4.75 7.88 -4.23
C TRP A 103 4.18 9.19 -4.80
N GLU A 104 4.73 9.57 -5.95
CA GLU A 104 4.17 10.64 -6.77
C GLU A 104 2.87 10.14 -7.44
N ARG A 105 2.12 11.07 -8.04
CA ARG A 105 0.86 10.74 -8.71
C ARG A 105 1.03 9.63 -9.74
N GLU A 106 2.03 9.74 -10.58
CA GLU A 106 2.29 8.84 -11.71
C GLU A 106 2.71 7.46 -11.23
N SER A 107 3.56 7.35 -10.23
CA SER A 107 4.03 6.08 -9.71
C SER A 107 2.92 5.30 -8.99
N LEU A 108 2.06 5.99 -8.25
CA LEU A 108 0.91 5.35 -7.62
C LEU A 108 -0.15 4.93 -8.66
N GLN A 109 -0.47 5.79 -9.64
CA GLN A 109 -1.36 5.43 -10.73
C GLN A 109 -0.85 4.23 -11.52
N ALA A 110 0.46 4.15 -11.78
CA ALA A 110 1.06 3.02 -12.47
C ALA A 110 0.80 1.69 -11.74
N LEU A 111 0.89 1.67 -10.41
CA LEU A 111 0.55 0.50 -9.60
C LEU A 111 -0.95 0.20 -9.66
N LEU A 112 -1.77 1.19 -9.33
CA LEU A 112 -3.21 0.99 -9.16
C LEU A 112 -3.92 0.61 -10.45
N SER A 113 -3.49 1.14 -11.60
CA SER A 113 -4.08 0.84 -12.92
C SER A 113 -3.95 -0.62 -13.35
N GLN A 114 -3.10 -1.41 -12.70
CA GLN A 114 -2.90 -2.82 -13.02
C GLN A 114 -3.91 -3.75 -12.33
N VAL A 115 -4.71 -3.22 -11.42
CA VAL A 115 -5.69 -4.00 -10.66
C VAL A 115 -7.09 -3.53 -11.05
N PRO A 116 -8.08 -4.40 -11.29
CA PRO A 116 -9.47 -3.99 -11.51
C PRO A 116 -10.01 -3.19 -10.32
N ASP A 117 -10.90 -2.22 -10.56
CA ASP A 117 -11.36 -1.29 -9.52
C ASP A 117 -12.16 -1.97 -8.40
N ASP A 118 -12.87 -3.02 -8.72
CA ASP A 118 -13.63 -3.84 -7.78
C ASP A 118 -12.76 -4.89 -7.04
N LYS A 119 -11.50 -5.03 -7.42
CA LYS A 119 -10.56 -6.03 -6.89
C LYS A 119 -9.49 -5.45 -5.98
N MET A 120 -9.64 -4.21 -5.54
CA MET A 120 -8.69 -3.57 -4.64
C MET A 120 -9.38 -2.67 -3.64
N ILE A 121 -8.87 -2.70 -2.39
CA ILE A 121 -9.25 -1.76 -1.32
C ILE A 121 -7.98 -1.19 -0.71
N ILE A 122 -7.91 0.13 -0.58
CA ILE A 122 -6.81 0.85 0.06
C ILE A 122 -7.25 1.30 1.45
N ILE A 123 -6.55 0.89 2.49
CA ILE A 123 -6.74 1.41 3.84
C ILE A 123 -5.88 2.65 3.98
N ASP A 124 -6.49 3.84 3.86
CA ASP A 124 -5.79 5.11 3.99
C ASP A 124 -5.51 5.41 5.46
N LEU A 125 -4.43 4.84 5.95
CA LEU A 125 -3.99 4.96 7.33
C LEU A 125 -3.41 6.35 7.63
N ALA A 126 -3.44 6.71 8.92
CA ALA A 126 -2.78 7.89 9.47
C ALA A 126 -3.28 9.24 8.92
N ASN A 127 -4.57 9.36 8.65
CA ASN A 127 -5.19 10.65 8.33
C ASN A 127 -5.02 11.69 9.46
N ASP A 128 -4.60 11.28 10.64
CA ASP A 128 -4.26 12.11 11.79
C ASP A 128 -2.80 12.63 11.77
N TYR A 129 -1.96 12.20 10.81
CA TYR A 129 -0.53 12.52 10.78
C TYR A 129 -0.06 13.54 9.73
N PRO A 130 -0.74 13.79 8.60
CA PRO A 130 -0.12 14.41 7.43
C PRO A 130 0.57 15.74 7.69
N LYS A 131 -0.11 16.67 8.37
CA LYS A 131 0.42 18.03 8.53
C LYS A 131 1.52 18.16 9.57
N TRP A 132 1.42 17.49 10.68
CA TRP A 132 2.38 17.70 11.76
C TRP A 132 3.47 16.61 11.89
N VAL A 133 3.34 15.53 11.15
CA VAL A 133 4.42 14.53 11.06
C VAL A 133 5.14 14.61 9.72
N TRP A 134 4.39 14.66 8.62
CA TRP A 134 4.96 14.60 7.26
C TRP A 134 4.97 15.94 6.53
N ASN A 135 4.29 16.95 7.06
CA ASN A 135 4.13 18.28 6.45
C ASN A 135 3.58 18.24 5.01
N ILE A 136 2.63 17.38 4.77
CA ILE A 136 1.95 17.21 3.48
C ILE A 136 0.44 17.29 3.65
N ASP A 137 -0.28 17.35 2.53
CA ASP A 137 -1.73 17.18 2.53
C ASP A 137 -2.12 15.72 2.77
N LEU A 138 -3.39 15.50 3.11
CA LEU A 138 -3.97 14.17 3.27
C LEU A 138 -3.72 13.31 2.03
N THR A 139 -3.34 12.06 2.22
CA THR A 139 -2.94 11.16 1.13
C THR A 139 -4.05 10.98 0.11
N TRP A 140 -5.29 10.78 0.55
CA TRP A 140 -6.43 10.67 -0.36
C TRP A 140 -6.69 11.95 -1.18
N LYS A 141 -6.44 13.14 -0.63
CA LYS A 141 -6.54 14.42 -1.37
C LYS A 141 -5.45 14.55 -2.43
N ARG A 142 -4.21 14.19 -2.08
CA ARG A 142 -3.09 14.21 -3.03
C ARG A 142 -3.30 13.29 -4.22
N HIS A 143 -4.02 12.20 -4.02
CA HIS A 143 -4.23 11.13 -4.98
C HIS A 143 -5.69 11.02 -5.46
N ASP A 144 -6.45 12.12 -5.41
CA ASP A 144 -7.82 12.21 -5.96
C ASP A 144 -8.70 11.01 -5.57
N GLY A 145 -8.75 10.64 -4.28
CA GLY A 145 -9.49 9.47 -3.80
C GLY A 145 -8.96 8.15 -4.36
N PHE A 146 -7.64 8.07 -4.60
CA PHE A 146 -6.97 6.89 -5.17
C PHE A 146 -7.47 6.47 -6.55
N TYR A 147 -7.82 7.46 -7.38
CA TYR A 147 -8.09 7.28 -8.81
C TYR A 147 -9.19 6.26 -9.12
N GLY A 148 -10.26 6.23 -8.32
CA GLY A 148 -11.40 5.35 -8.50
C GLY A 148 -11.30 3.99 -7.80
N LYS A 149 -10.23 3.71 -7.07
CA LYS A 149 -10.17 2.53 -6.21
C LYS A 149 -11.04 2.70 -4.97
N LYS A 150 -11.62 1.62 -4.48
CA LYS A 150 -12.27 1.63 -3.16
C LYS A 150 -11.23 1.90 -2.07
N TRP A 151 -11.58 2.73 -1.10
CA TRP A 151 -10.69 3.03 0.01
C TRP A 151 -11.43 3.23 1.32
N ILE A 152 -10.72 3.08 2.42
CA ILE A 152 -11.23 3.20 3.77
C ILE A 152 -10.49 4.34 4.46
N TYR A 153 -11.22 5.36 4.88
CA TYR A 153 -10.69 6.44 5.71
C TYR A 153 -10.36 5.90 7.11
N SER A 154 -9.10 5.95 7.49
CA SER A 154 -8.62 5.32 8.72
C SER A 154 -7.60 6.19 9.48
N PHE A 155 -7.31 5.80 10.71
CA PHE A 155 -6.42 6.46 11.63
C PHE A 155 -5.43 5.47 12.24
N THR A 156 -4.32 6.01 12.75
CA THR A 156 -3.33 5.21 13.49
C THR A 156 -3.12 5.83 14.90
N PRO A 157 -4.13 5.82 15.77
CA PRO A 157 -4.10 6.54 17.05
C PRO A 157 -3.13 5.94 18.06
N ASN A 158 -2.73 4.69 17.87
CA ASN A 158 -1.88 3.96 18.81
C ASN A 158 -0.92 3.04 18.05
N PHE A 159 0.32 3.48 17.83
CA PHE A 159 1.36 2.66 17.22
C PHE A 159 2.76 3.05 17.72
N GLY A 160 3.73 2.17 17.51
CA GLY A 160 5.15 2.49 17.70
C GLY A 160 5.51 2.99 19.11
N GLY A 161 4.95 2.38 20.17
CA GLY A 161 5.22 2.78 21.56
C GLY A 161 4.33 3.91 22.08
N LYS A 162 3.42 4.42 21.30
CA LYS A 162 2.37 5.34 21.78
C LYS A 162 1.25 4.54 22.44
N HIS A 163 0.90 4.92 23.67
CA HIS A 163 -0.07 4.18 24.49
C HIS A 163 -1.41 4.92 24.66
N LEU A 164 -1.51 6.13 24.13
CA LEU A 164 -2.71 6.95 24.20
C LEU A 164 -3.17 7.34 22.80
N PRO A 165 -4.49 7.53 22.60
CA PRO A 165 -4.99 8.13 21.38
C PRO A 165 -4.30 9.47 21.15
N THR A 166 -3.71 9.62 19.97
CA THR A 166 -3.02 10.85 19.54
C THR A 166 -3.62 11.28 18.22
N GLY A 167 -3.44 12.53 17.87
CA GLY A 167 -3.94 13.07 16.60
C GLY A 167 -4.76 14.33 16.81
N ASP A 168 -5.17 14.96 15.71
CA ASP A 168 -6.07 16.10 15.74
C ASP A 168 -7.52 15.62 15.87
N MET A 169 -8.16 15.98 16.97
CA MET A 169 -9.56 15.61 17.26
C MET A 169 -10.55 16.14 16.20
N ASN A 170 -10.22 17.26 15.55
CA ASN A 170 -11.04 17.77 14.45
C ASN A 170 -10.98 16.82 13.24
N MET A 171 -9.85 16.18 12.99
CA MET A 171 -9.72 15.20 11.92
C MET A 171 -10.59 13.97 12.18
N TYR A 172 -10.71 13.54 13.45
CA TYR A 172 -11.63 12.45 13.82
C TYR A 172 -13.10 12.84 13.64
N ALA A 173 -13.45 14.09 13.97
CA ALA A 173 -14.83 14.55 13.93
C ALA A 173 -15.31 14.96 12.53
N SER A 174 -14.51 15.72 11.77
CA SER A 174 -14.90 16.34 10.51
C SER A 174 -14.24 15.73 9.25
N GLY A 175 -13.04 15.16 9.37
CA GLY A 175 -12.30 14.62 8.25
C GLY A 175 -13.03 13.47 7.57
N PHE A 176 -13.74 12.64 8.33
CA PHE A 176 -14.57 11.56 7.80
C PHE A 176 -15.72 12.09 6.91
N ALA A 177 -16.40 13.14 7.37
CA ALA A 177 -17.48 13.76 6.59
C ALA A 177 -16.96 14.39 5.29
N GLU A 178 -15.76 14.97 5.31
CA GLU A 178 -15.09 15.49 4.13
C GLU A 178 -14.72 14.36 3.16
N ALA A 179 -14.17 13.27 3.67
CA ALA A 179 -13.80 12.11 2.88
C ALA A 179 -14.99 11.44 2.18
N LEU A 180 -16.15 11.38 2.84
CA LEU A 180 -17.40 10.85 2.25
C LEU A 180 -17.90 11.66 1.04
N ASN A 181 -17.54 12.93 0.95
CA ASN A 181 -17.91 13.80 -0.16
C ASN A 181 -16.79 13.95 -1.20
N ALA A 182 -15.70 13.18 -1.06
CA ALA A 182 -14.63 13.17 -2.04
C ALA A 182 -15.14 12.60 -3.38
N PRO A 183 -14.71 13.15 -4.51
CA PRO A 183 -14.98 12.53 -5.80
C PRO A 183 -14.30 11.15 -5.86
N ASN A 184 -15.07 10.13 -6.19
CA ASN A 184 -14.60 8.78 -6.47
C ASN A 184 -14.46 8.61 -8.00
#